data_4b415553663f2119054441516a8dd386
#
_entry.id   4b415553663f2119054441516a8dd386
#
_cell.length_a   1.000
_cell.length_b   1.000
_cell.length_c   1.000
_cell.angle_alpha   90.00
_cell.angle_beta   90.00
_cell.angle_gamma   90.00
#
_symmetry.space_group_name_H-M   'P 1'
#
loop_
_entity.id
_entity.type
_entity.pdbx_description
1 polymer ?
#
loop_
_entity_poly.entity_id
_entity_poly.type
_entity_poly.pdbx_seq_one_letter_code
_entity_poly.pdbx_strand_id
1 'polypeptide(L)'
;FAKGSTVNTAGFIASTLNLTDKDFNAGSYVFKKNNSTGSVINMGTITAKEGGYVALLGPAVSNQGVIAATRGSVALASGDKVTLNFNGDSLVNVTVDQGTLNALVENKEAVYADGGKVILTAKAADDLLGAQVNNSGIIQARTINDLKGSITLYAHGGTAAIDGTLDASAPITGDGGFIETSGDRVKIADTA
;
A
#
# COMPACT_ATOMS: atom_id res chain seq x y z
N PHE A 1 3.52 -9.79 -11.24
CA PHE A 1 4.97 -10.06 -11.18
C PHE A 1 5.17 -11.49 -10.75
N ALA A 2 5.84 -12.30 -11.57
CA ALA A 2 6.06 -13.71 -11.30
C ALA A 2 7.08 -13.93 -10.17
N LYS A 3 7.05 -15.11 -9.55
CA LYS A 3 8.06 -15.53 -8.58
C LYS A 3 9.47 -15.46 -9.21
N GLY A 4 10.40 -14.83 -8.50
CA GLY A 4 11.78 -14.62 -8.95
C GLY A 4 11.99 -13.41 -9.87
N SER A 5 10.92 -12.68 -10.26
CA SER A 5 11.09 -11.39 -10.94
C SER A 5 11.64 -10.33 -10.00
N THR A 6 12.44 -9.40 -10.54
CA THR A 6 13.04 -8.31 -9.77
C THR A 6 12.82 -6.98 -10.49
N VAL A 7 12.39 -5.96 -9.73
CA VAL A 7 12.29 -4.57 -10.18
C VAL A 7 13.13 -3.71 -9.26
N ASN A 8 14.10 -2.97 -9.83
CA ASN A 8 14.90 -1.99 -9.11
C ASN A 8 14.74 -0.62 -9.77
N THR A 9 14.25 0.38 -9.05
CA THR A 9 13.91 1.68 -9.64
C THR A 9 13.93 2.81 -8.59
N ALA A 10 13.81 4.05 -9.03
CA ALA A 10 13.64 5.19 -8.14
C ALA A 10 12.18 5.31 -7.64
N GLY A 11 11.22 5.09 -8.52
CA GLY A 11 9.79 5.06 -8.21
C GLY A 11 9.08 4.07 -9.11
N PHE A 12 8.08 3.40 -8.58
CA PHE A 12 7.36 2.36 -9.30
C PHE A 12 5.85 2.45 -9.06
N ILE A 13 5.10 2.46 -10.15
CA ILE A 13 3.65 2.35 -10.12
C ILE A 13 3.24 1.19 -11.01
N ALA A 14 2.50 0.24 -10.46
CA ALA A 14 1.81 -0.79 -11.24
C ALA A 14 0.30 -0.66 -11.00
N SER A 15 -0.46 -0.56 -12.08
CA SER A 15 -1.89 -0.35 -11.99
C SER A 15 -2.64 -1.11 -13.09
N THR A 16 -3.81 -1.64 -12.74
CA THR A 16 -4.83 -2.10 -13.69
C THR A 16 -5.89 -1.02 -13.97
N LEU A 17 -5.79 0.12 -13.30
CA LEU A 17 -6.55 1.33 -13.58
C LEU A 17 -5.84 2.15 -14.67
N ASN A 18 -6.58 3.00 -15.36
CA ASN A 18 -6.06 3.85 -16.44
C ASN A 18 -5.66 5.23 -15.91
N LEU A 19 -4.50 5.71 -16.33
CA LEU A 19 -4.05 7.10 -16.21
C LEU A 19 -4.00 7.70 -17.61
N THR A 20 -4.73 8.81 -17.86
CA THR A 20 -4.72 9.44 -19.18
C THR A 20 -3.43 10.23 -19.41
N ASP A 21 -2.98 10.32 -20.66
CA ASP A 21 -1.81 11.13 -21.04
C ASP A 21 -1.99 12.60 -20.61
N LYS A 22 -3.22 13.12 -20.69
CA LYS A 22 -3.57 14.47 -20.25
C LYS A 22 -3.32 14.64 -18.75
N ASP A 23 -3.80 13.69 -17.93
CA ASP A 23 -3.64 13.75 -16.48
C ASP A 23 -2.17 13.58 -16.10
N PHE A 24 -1.47 12.64 -16.73
CA PHE A 24 -0.02 12.44 -16.53
C PHE A 24 0.80 13.69 -16.83
N ASN A 25 0.59 14.30 -18.00
CA ASN A 25 1.31 15.52 -18.42
C ASN A 25 0.96 16.74 -17.55
N ALA A 26 -0.21 16.75 -16.93
CA ALA A 26 -0.62 17.78 -15.98
C ALA A 26 -0.12 17.54 -14.54
N GLY A 27 0.63 16.46 -14.28
CA GLY A 27 1.04 16.06 -12.93
C GLY A 27 -0.13 15.61 -12.04
N SER A 28 -1.25 15.23 -12.66
CA SER A 28 -2.46 14.76 -11.96
C SER A 28 -2.50 13.23 -12.00
N TYR A 29 -2.12 12.59 -10.93
CA TYR A 29 -2.02 11.12 -10.85
C TYR A 29 -3.33 10.50 -10.38
N VAL A 30 -4.40 10.69 -11.17
CA VAL A 30 -5.73 10.16 -10.92
C VAL A 30 -5.98 8.94 -11.80
N PHE A 31 -5.88 7.77 -11.19
CA PHE A 31 -6.10 6.48 -11.83
C PHE A 31 -7.57 6.11 -11.77
N LYS A 32 -8.17 5.75 -12.91
CA LYS A 32 -9.61 5.46 -13.03
C LYS A 32 -9.81 4.09 -13.68
N LYS A 33 -10.80 3.36 -13.20
CA LYS A 33 -11.22 2.11 -13.82
C LYS A 33 -11.61 2.36 -15.28
N ASN A 34 -11.12 1.48 -16.11
CA ASN A 34 -11.60 1.28 -17.48
C ASN A 34 -12.37 -0.05 -17.52
N ASN A 35 -12.31 -0.77 -18.62
CA ASN A 35 -12.94 -2.09 -18.75
C ASN A 35 -12.15 -3.22 -18.09
N SER A 36 -11.01 -2.93 -17.42
CA SER A 36 -10.19 -3.93 -16.76
C SER A 36 -10.83 -4.38 -15.44
N THR A 37 -10.82 -5.68 -15.21
CA THR A 37 -11.20 -6.33 -13.94
C THR A 37 -9.99 -7.03 -13.30
N GLY A 38 -8.80 -6.81 -13.85
CA GLY A 38 -7.57 -7.46 -13.43
C GLY A 38 -7.10 -7.03 -12.04
N SER A 39 -6.43 -7.93 -11.33
CA SER A 39 -5.75 -7.66 -10.06
C SER A 39 -4.29 -7.29 -10.29
N VAL A 40 -3.68 -6.59 -9.33
CA VAL A 40 -2.22 -6.43 -9.26
C VAL A 40 -1.67 -7.42 -8.24
N ILE A 41 -0.84 -8.35 -8.71
CA ILE A 41 -0.22 -9.38 -7.86
C ILE A 41 1.30 -9.29 -7.97
N ASN A 42 1.97 -9.14 -6.84
CA ASN A 42 3.42 -9.21 -6.73
C ASN A 42 3.84 -10.53 -6.05
N MET A 43 4.55 -11.40 -6.76
CA MET A 43 5.20 -12.59 -6.21
C MET A 43 6.74 -12.50 -6.34
N GLY A 44 7.25 -11.37 -6.84
CA GLY A 44 8.67 -11.09 -7.03
C GLY A 44 9.22 -10.15 -5.95
N THR A 45 10.34 -9.51 -6.26
CA THR A 45 10.97 -8.49 -5.43
C THR A 45 10.92 -7.14 -6.12
N ILE A 46 10.36 -6.13 -5.46
CA ILE A 46 10.31 -4.75 -5.94
C ILE A 46 11.10 -3.89 -4.95
N THR A 47 12.15 -3.23 -5.43
CA THR A 47 12.99 -2.35 -4.61
C THR A 47 13.01 -0.95 -5.20
N ALA A 48 12.51 0.02 -4.43
CA ALA A 48 12.73 1.43 -4.75
C ALA A 48 14.02 1.93 -4.09
N LYS A 49 14.69 2.90 -4.72
CA LYS A 49 15.83 3.57 -4.11
C LYS A 49 15.42 4.23 -2.79
N GLU A 50 16.38 4.59 -1.97
CA GLU A 50 16.16 5.36 -0.75
C GLU A 50 15.36 6.65 -1.04
N GLY A 51 14.30 6.90 -0.28
CA GLY A 51 13.37 8.01 -0.49
C GLY A 51 12.39 7.82 -1.66
N GLY A 52 12.49 6.72 -2.40
CA GLY A 52 11.61 6.41 -3.52
C GLY A 52 10.25 5.87 -3.11
N TYR A 53 9.52 5.33 -4.06
CA TYR A 53 8.17 4.81 -3.77
C TYR A 53 7.80 3.59 -4.61
N VAL A 54 6.85 2.80 -4.07
CA VAL A 54 6.16 1.73 -4.77
C VAL A 54 4.66 1.90 -4.58
N ALA A 55 3.88 1.95 -5.65
CA ALA A 55 2.42 1.98 -5.62
C ALA A 55 1.83 0.85 -6.47
N LEU A 56 0.99 0.01 -5.87
CA LEU A 56 0.23 -1.03 -6.55
C LEU A 56 -1.26 -0.69 -6.44
N LEU A 57 -1.94 -0.50 -7.59
CA LEU A 57 -3.29 0.04 -7.65
C LEU A 57 -4.21 -0.82 -8.52
N GLY A 58 -5.40 -1.13 -8.03
CA GLY A 58 -6.38 -1.90 -8.81
C GLY A 58 -7.64 -2.24 -8.02
N PRO A 59 -8.59 -2.96 -8.62
CA PRO A 59 -9.76 -3.46 -7.89
C PRO A 59 -9.38 -4.46 -6.78
N ALA A 60 -8.31 -5.24 -6.99
CA ALA A 60 -7.70 -6.08 -5.96
C ALA A 60 -6.18 -6.02 -6.07
N VAL A 61 -5.50 -5.96 -4.93
CA VAL A 61 -4.03 -5.88 -4.84
C VAL A 61 -3.52 -6.90 -3.85
N SER A 62 -2.56 -7.73 -4.26
CA SER A 62 -1.96 -8.77 -3.41
C SER A 62 -0.43 -8.72 -3.49
N ASN A 63 0.22 -8.50 -2.35
CA ASN A 63 1.65 -8.70 -2.22
C ASN A 63 1.92 -10.10 -1.63
N GLN A 64 2.51 -10.97 -2.43
CA GLN A 64 2.95 -12.33 -2.09
C GLN A 64 4.47 -12.47 -2.27
N GLY A 65 5.17 -11.36 -2.38
CA GLY A 65 6.61 -11.23 -2.53
C GLY A 65 7.14 -10.11 -1.63
N VAL A 66 8.29 -9.58 -1.99
CA VAL A 66 8.98 -8.55 -1.19
C VAL A 66 8.87 -7.19 -1.84
N ILE A 67 8.51 -6.17 -1.06
CA ILE A 67 8.56 -4.76 -1.47
C ILE A 67 9.45 -4.01 -0.49
N ALA A 68 10.42 -3.24 -0.99
CA ALA A 68 11.32 -2.44 -0.18
C ALA A 68 11.43 -0.99 -0.69
N ALA A 69 11.25 -0.01 0.21
CA ALA A 69 11.36 1.42 -0.06
C ALA A 69 11.86 2.18 1.18
N THR A 70 13.12 1.95 1.56
CA THR A 70 13.73 2.60 2.73
C THR A 70 13.63 4.13 2.65
N ARG A 71 13.19 4.80 3.72
CA ARG A 71 12.88 6.23 3.82
C ARG A 71 11.88 6.73 2.77
N GLY A 72 11.22 5.80 2.09
CA GLY A 72 10.26 6.06 1.02
C GLY A 72 8.84 5.69 1.40
N SER A 73 8.01 5.47 0.37
CA SER A 73 6.60 5.14 0.58
C SER A 73 6.20 3.87 -0.17
N VAL A 74 5.45 3.01 0.48
CA VAL A 74 4.78 1.88 -0.16
C VAL A 74 3.28 2.05 -0.02
N ALA A 75 2.55 1.97 -1.15
CA ALA A 75 1.11 2.08 -1.19
C ALA A 75 0.49 0.89 -1.93
N LEU A 76 -0.41 0.18 -1.27
CA LEU A 76 -1.26 -0.82 -1.88
C LEU A 76 -2.70 -0.31 -1.76
N ALA A 77 -3.37 -0.02 -2.88
CA ALA A 77 -4.69 0.61 -2.85
C ALA A 77 -5.70 -0.09 -3.77
N SER A 78 -6.87 -0.40 -3.21
CA SER A 78 -7.97 -1.04 -3.91
C SER A 78 -9.17 -0.11 -4.06
N GLY A 79 -9.57 0.12 -5.31
CA GLY A 79 -10.72 0.94 -5.68
C GLY A 79 -10.88 1.06 -7.19
N ASP A 80 -11.98 1.70 -7.64
CA ASP A 80 -12.25 2.01 -9.05
C ASP A 80 -11.69 3.40 -9.45
N LYS A 81 -11.40 4.26 -8.46
CA LYS A 81 -10.66 5.51 -8.66
C LYS A 81 -9.71 5.74 -7.49
N VAL A 82 -8.44 5.95 -7.82
CA VAL A 82 -7.36 6.16 -6.83
C VAL A 82 -6.52 7.36 -7.26
N THR A 83 -6.29 8.27 -6.32
CA THR A 83 -5.43 9.45 -6.51
C THR A 83 -4.14 9.27 -5.72
N LEU A 84 -2.99 9.42 -6.40
CA LEU A 84 -1.67 9.52 -5.77
C LEU A 84 -1.28 10.98 -5.63
N ASN A 85 -0.89 11.40 -4.43
CA ASN A 85 -0.44 12.76 -4.14
C ASN A 85 1.08 12.75 -3.92
N PHE A 86 1.79 13.56 -4.68
CA PHE A 86 3.24 13.72 -4.62
C PHE A 86 3.62 15.09 -4.08
N ASN A 87 4.76 15.16 -3.40
CA ASN A 87 5.48 16.40 -3.11
C ASN A 87 6.89 16.25 -3.69
N GLY A 88 7.15 16.91 -4.83
CA GLY A 88 8.30 16.60 -5.66
C GLY A 88 8.26 15.14 -6.11
N ASP A 89 9.35 14.40 -5.92
CA ASP A 89 9.46 12.99 -6.29
C ASP A 89 8.98 12.02 -5.20
N SER A 90 8.46 12.53 -4.07
CA SER A 90 8.03 11.70 -2.94
C SER A 90 6.52 11.49 -2.94
N LEU A 91 6.07 10.23 -2.88
CA LEU A 91 4.67 9.88 -2.67
C LEU A 91 4.28 10.17 -1.21
N VAL A 92 3.42 11.16 -0.99
CA VAL A 92 3.04 11.60 0.37
C VAL A 92 1.72 11.03 0.84
N ASN A 93 0.78 10.72 -0.09
CA ASN A 93 -0.51 10.15 0.28
C ASN A 93 -1.19 9.42 -0.88
N VAL A 94 -2.12 8.53 -0.52
CA VAL A 94 -2.99 7.79 -1.44
C VAL A 94 -4.44 7.97 -0.98
N THR A 95 -5.32 8.31 -1.92
CA THR A 95 -6.75 8.45 -1.65
C THR A 95 -7.53 7.50 -2.56
N VAL A 96 -8.40 6.67 -1.99
CA VAL A 96 -9.37 5.88 -2.75
C VAL A 96 -10.66 6.69 -2.90
N ASP A 97 -10.80 7.35 -4.05
CA ASP A 97 -11.95 8.24 -4.32
C ASP A 97 -13.24 7.46 -4.56
N GLN A 98 -13.14 6.35 -5.32
CA GLN A 98 -14.28 5.48 -5.61
C GLN A 98 -13.95 4.03 -5.28
N GLY A 99 -14.86 3.38 -4.57
CA GLY A 99 -14.76 1.98 -4.22
C GLY A 99 -15.03 1.04 -5.39
N THR A 100 -14.68 -0.23 -5.20
CA THR A 100 -14.86 -1.32 -6.17
C THR A 100 -15.67 -2.48 -5.57
N LEU A 101 -16.25 -3.35 -6.43
CA LEU A 101 -17.11 -4.45 -5.99
C LEU A 101 -16.40 -5.47 -5.08
N ASN A 102 -15.14 -5.77 -5.35
CA ASN A 102 -14.34 -6.76 -4.61
C ASN A 102 -13.10 -6.08 -4.03
N ALA A 103 -13.30 -5.07 -3.19
CA ALA A 103 -12.22 -4.28 -2.63
C ALA A 103 -11.34 -5.12 -1.70
N LEU A 104 -10.15 -5.49 -2.17
CA LEU A 104 -9.19 -6.30 -1.44
C LEU A 104 -7.78 -5.74 -1.56
N VAL A 105 -7.14 -5.52 -0.43
CA VAL A 105 -5.69 -5.34 -0.32
C VAL A 105 -5.16 -6.38 0.66
N GLU A 106 -4.15 -7.15 0.24
CA GLU A 106 -3.51 -8.12 1.12
C GLU A 106 -1.98 -8.09 1.02
N ASN A 107 -1.33 -8.24 2.17
CA ASN A 107 0.09 -8.53 2.26
C ASN A 107 0.29 -9.89 2.92
N LYS A 108 0.88 -10.82 2.17
CA LYS A 108 1.14 -12.22 2.57
C LYS A 108 2.60 -12.50 2.82
N GLU A 109 3.52 -11.64 2.37
CA GLU A 109 4.95 -11.83 2.52
C GLU A 109 5.56 -10.60 3.22
N ALA A 110 6.30 -9.71 2.57
CA ALA A 110 7.00 -8.65 3.27
C ALA A 110 6.94 -7.28 2.58
N VAL A 111 6.74 -6.24 3.39
CA VAL A 111 6.89 -4.84 3.01
C VAL A 111 7.84 -4.15 3.98
N TYR A 112 8.90 -3.54 3.47
CA TYR A 112 9.93 -2.83 4.22
C TYR A 112 10.02 -1.36 3.78
N ALA A 113 9.77 -0.43 4.71
CA ALA A 113 9.85 1.01 4.48
C ALA A 113 10.41 1.73 5.73
N ASP A 114 11.52 1.25 6.28
CA ASP A 114 12.14 1.84 7.48
C ASP A 114 12.44 3.33 7.26
N GLY A 115 12.08 4.18 8.20
CA GLY A 115 12.15 5.64 8.13
C GLY A 115 11.14 6.26 7.15
N GLY A 116 10.19 5.48 6.66
CA GLY A 116 9.23 5.87 5.63
C GLY A 116 7.78 5.52 5.98
N LYS A 117 6.98 5.26 4.96
CA LYS A 117 5.54 5.09 5.11
C LYS A 117 5.02 3.86 4.36
N VAL A 118 4.13 3.09 5.01
CA VAL A 118 3.36 2.02 4.38
C VAL A 118 1.87 2.32 4.51
N ILE A 119 1.14 2.28 3.39
CA ILE A 119 -0.30 2.51 3.32
C ILE A 119 -0.95 1.32 2.60
N LEU A 120 -1.79 0.58 3.29
CA LEU A 120 -2.70 -0.40 2.72
C LEU A 120 -4.12 0.15 2.86
N THR A 121 -4.82 0.38 1.74
CA THR A 121 -6.18 0.94 1.79
C THR A 121 -7.09 0.30 0.76
N ALA A 122 -8.29 -0.04 1.16
CA ALA A 122 -9.33 -0.59 0.29
C ALA A 122 -10.66 0.10 0.55
N LYS A 123 -11.43 0.36 -0.53
CA LYS A 123 -12.77 0.92 -0.44
C LYS A 123 -13.74 0.10 -1.29
N ALA A 124 -14.81 -0.39 -0.65
CA ALA A 124 -15.89 -1.06 -1.36
C ALA A 124 -16.80 -0.06 -2.07
N ALA A 125 -17.42 -0.48 -3.18
CA ALA A 125 -18.38 0.34 -3.93
C ALA A 125 -19.67 0.56 -3.15
N ASP A 126 -20.00 -0.34 -2.23
CA ASP A 126 -21.21 -0.36 -1.42
C ASP A 126 -20.84 -0.85 -0.01
N ASP A 127 -21.43 -0.27 1.01
CA ASP A 127 -21.22 -0.65 2.42
C ASP A 127 -21.62 -2.10 2.72
N LEU A 128 -22.53 -2.68 1.91
CA LEU A 128 -22.94 -4.08 2.04
C LEU A 128 -21.85 -5.07 1.59
N LEU A 129 -20.93 -4.65 0.71
CA LEU A 129 -19.89 -5.51 0.15
C LEU A 129 -18.68 -5.65 1.07
N GLY A 130 -18.40 -4.62 1.87
CA GLY A 130 -17.29 -4.56 2.81
C GLY A 130 -15.91 -4.65 2.18
N ALA A 131 -15.09 -3.61 2.35
CA ALA A 131 -13.69 -3.63 1.94
C ALA A 131 -12.87 -4.57 2.84
N GLN A 132 -11.79 -5.15 2.31
CA GLN A 132 -10.88 -5.98 3.08
C GLN A 132 -9.45 -5.51 2.95
N VAL A 133 -8.80 -5.29 4.08
CA VAL A 133 -7.35 -5.05 4.19
C VAL A 133 -6.77 -6.10 5.12
N ASN A 134 -5.97 -7.01 4.58
CA ASN A 134 -5.44 -8.15 5.32
C ASN A 134 -3.91 -8.11 5.33
N ASN A 135 -3.31 -8.27 6.52
CA ASN A 135 -1.89 -8.52 6.67
C ASN A 135 -1.66 -9.84 7.38
N SER A 136 -1.12 -10.83 6.69
CA SER A 136 -0.65 -12.09 7.25
C SER A 136 0.88 -12.25 7.14
N GLY A 137 1.55 -11.28 6.53
CA GLY A 137 2.99 -11.20 6.40
C GLY A 137 3.61 -10.17 7.35
N ILE A 138 4.73 -9.58 6.94
CA ILE A 138 5.45 -8.57 7.69
C ILE A 138 5.25 -7.20 7.02
N ILE A 139 4.87 -6.20 7.80
CA ILE A 139 4.97 -4.79 7.41
C ILE A 139 5.88 -4.11 8.41
N GLN A 140 7.00 -3.58 7.93
CA GLN A 140 8.00 -2.93 8.74
C GLN A 140 8.26 -1.51 8.24
N ALA A 141 8.10 -0.54 9.15
CA ALA A 141 8.40 0.87 8.95
C ALA A 141 9.02 1.42 10.23
N ARG A 142 10.20 0.90 10.59
CA ARG A 142 10.89 1.25 11.84
C ARG A 142 11.51 2.63 11.73
N THR A 143 11.73 3.25 12.89
CA THR A 143 12.46 4.52 12.96
C THR A 143 13.92 4.33 12.55
N ILE A 144 14.40 5.18 11.65
CA ILE A 144 15.83 5.29 11.27
C ILE A 144 16.30 6.71 11.63
N ASN A 145 17.25 6.83 12.55
CA ASN A 145 17.67 8.10 13.12
C ASN A 145 16.46 8.86 13.68
N ASP A 146 16.17 10.06 13.16
CA ASP A 146 15.02 10.88 13.58
C ASP A 146 13.78 10.71 12.67
N LEU A 147 13.87 9.85 11.65
CA LEU A 147 12.78 9.58 10.72
C LEU A 147 11.89 8.47 11.28
N LYS A 148 10.75 8.84 11.83
CA LYS A 148 9.75 7.91 12.35
C LYS A 148 9.01 7.25 11.19
N GLY A 149 8.92 5.93 11.21
CA GLY A 149 8.11 5.19 10.27
C GLY A 149 6.61 5.28 10.57
N SER A 150 5.78 5.02 9.57
CA SER A 150 4.34 4.92 9.78
C SER A 150 3.71 3.79 8.97
N ILE A 151 2.76 3.10 9.58
CA ILE A 151 1.98 2.02 8.97
C ILE A 151 0.51 2.37 9.11
N THR A 152 -0.22 2.40 8.00
CA THR A 152 -1.67 2.64 7.98
C THR A 152 -2.37 1.53 7.21
N LEU A 153 -3.29 0.83 7.87
CA LEU A 153 -4.19 -0.15 7.28
C LEU A 153 -5.61 0.39 7.40
N TYR A 154 -6.25 0.70 6.27
CA TYR A 154 -7.59 1.30 6.28
C TYR A 154 -8.55 0.60 5.32
N ALA A 155 -9.56 -0.07 5.88
CA ALA A 155 -10.68 -0.68 5.15
C ALA A 155 -11.92 0.21 5.26
N HIS A 156 -12.18 1.03 4.23
CA HIS A 156 -13.33 1.93 4.19
C HIS A 156 -14.64 1.13 4.09
N GLY A 157 -15.46 1.16 5.11
CA GLY A 157 -16.71 0.39 5.19
C GLY A 157 -16.48 -1.11 5.26
N GLY A 158 -15.41 -1.58 5.96
CA GLY A 158 -15.06 -2.98 5.92
C GLY A 158 -14.19 -3.48 7.07
N THR A 159 -13.43 -4.53 6.82
CA THR A 159 -12.60 -5.22 7.82
C THR A 159 -11.11 -5.03 7.55
N ALA A 160 -10.36 -4.58 8.56
CA ALA A 160 -8.92 -4.68 8.60
C ALA A 160 -8.52 -5.87 9.51
N ALA A 161 -7.80 -6.85 8.96
CA ALA A 161 -7.37 -8.06 9.67
C ALA A 161 -5.84 -8.13 9.74
N ILE A 162 -5.31 -8.33 10.94
CA ILE A 162 -3.90 -8.47 11.23
C ILE A 162 -3.67 -9.86 11.81
N ASP A 163 -2.96 -10.69 11.05
CA ASP A 163 -2.57 -12.06 11.38
C ASP A 163 -1.04 -12.19 11.44
N GLY A 164 -0.33 -11.21 10.90
CA GLY A 164 1.12 -11.13 10.83
C GLY A 164 1.66 -9.95 11.64
N THR A 165 2.86 -9.48 11.30
CA THR A 165 3.61 -8.49 12.05
C THR A 165 3.43 -7.08 11.48
N LEU A 166 3.19 -6.10 12.37
CA LEU A 166 3.31 -4.67 12.10
C LEU A 166 4.41 -4.11 13.00
N ASP A 167 5.52 -3.63 12.42
CA ASP A 167 6.68 -3.14 13.17
C ASP A 167 7.02 -1.69 12.81
N ALA A 168 6.72 -0.77 13.72
CA ALA A 168 7.14 0.63 13.66
C ALA A 168 8.03 1.00 14.85
N SER A 169 8.79 0.06 15.37
CA SER A 169 9.68 0.24 16.53
C SER A 169 10.87 1.17 16.21
N ALA A 170 11.60 1.55 17.25
CA ALA A 170 12.89 2.21 17.17
C ALA A 170 13.98 1.24 17.67
N PRO A 171 14.58 0.43 16.78
CA PRO A 171 15.42 -0.70 17.20
C PRO A 171 16.78 -0.29 17.80
N ILE A 172 17.23 0.95 17.58
CA ILE A 172 18.53 1.44 18.06
C ILE A 172 18.33 2.47 19.16
N THR A 173 17.75 3.62 18.84
CA THR A 173 17.51 4.75 19.77
C THR A 173 16.33 5.58 19.30
N GLY A 174 15.70 6.34 20.19
CA GLY A 174 14.61 7.27 19.90
C GLY A 174 13.23 6.66 20.12
N ASP A 175 12.23 7.38 19.69
CA ASP A 175 10.83 6.95 19.77
C ASP A 175 10.44 6.08 18.57
N GLY A 176 9.57 5.11 18.79
CA GLY A 176 8.91 4.38 17.71
C GLY A 176 8.05 5.29 16.83
N GLY A 177 7.63 4.73 15.70
CA GLY A 177 6.74 5.37 14.76
C GLY A 177 5.26 5.22 15.12
N PHE A 178 4.40 5.25 14.10
CA PHE A 178 2.96 5.23 14.26
C PHE A 178 2.34 4.07 13.48
N ILE A 179 1.40 3.36 14.10
CA ILE A 179 0.58 2.32 13.46
C ILE A 179 -0.88 2.69 13.62
N GLU A 180 -1.60 2.75 12.51
CA GLU A 180 -3.05 2.86 12.46
C GLU A 180 -3.64 1.64 11.74
N THR A 181 -4.66 1.06 12.35
CA THR A 181 -5.49 0.02 11.73
C THR A 181 -6.93 0.39 11.94
N SER A 182 -7.64 0.69 10.84
CA SER A 182 -8.98 1.27 10.85
C SER A 182 -9.92 0.56 9.88
N GLY A 183 -11.19 0.49 10.23
CA GLY A 183 -12.28 -0.09 9.46
C GLY A 183 -13.54 -0.17 10.32
N ASP A 184 -14.65 -0.64 9.78
CA ASP A 184 -15.85 -0.94 10.56
C ASP A 184 -15.58 -2.07 11.55
N ARG A 185 -14.64 -2.94 11.19
CA ARG A 185 -14.12 -4.00 12.05
C ARG A 185 -12.61 -4.05 11.97
N VAL A 186 -11.97 -4.17 13.12
CA VAL A 186 -10.55 -4.51 13.23
C VAL A 186 -10.43 -5.87 13.90
N LYS A 187 -9.71 -6.79 13.26
CA LYS A 187 -9.43 -8.13 13.79
C LYS A 187 -7.94 -8.27 13.98
N ILE A 188 -7.50 -8.63 15.17
CA ILE A 188 -6.11 -8.93 15.48
C ILE A 188 -6.08 -10.37 15.95
N ALA A 189 -5.32 -11.21 15.28
CA ALA A 189 -5.16 -12.62 15.65
C ALA A 189 -4.26 -12.78 16.87
N ASP A 190 -4.39 -13.89 17.56
CA ASP A 190 -3.57 -14.22 18.75
C ASP A 190 -2.07 -14.40 18.38
N THR A 191 -1.79 -14.52 17.10
CA THR A 191 -0.43 -14.71 16.51
C THR A 191 0.19 -13.41 15.96
N ALA A 192 -0.52 -12.29 16.04
CA ALA A 192 -0.08 -11.00 15.51
C ALA A 192 0.94 -10.29 16.42
#